data_6f2337cfba46778100b5baf79ddba39e
#
_entry.id   6f2337cfba46778100b5baf79ddba39e
#
_cell.length_a   1.000
_cell.length_b   1.000
_cell.length_c   1.000
_cell.angle_alpha   90.00
_cell.angle_beta   90.00
_cell.angle_gamma   90.00
#
_symmetry.space_group_name_H-M   'P 1'
#
loop_
_entity.id
_entity.type
_entity.pdbx_description
1 polymer ?
#
loop_
_entity_poly.entity_id
_entity_poly.type
_entity_poly.pdbx_seq_one_letter_code
_entity_poly.pdbx_strand_id
1 'polypeptide(L)'
;MLTQDGARLQVFLDLQRYGQRRGPEELVILDEHTIERPWGWVFFYTARGWRDGDWKYAIAGNAPYMVNRSDGSMQFAGTGRPIEEYIQDYEAELERQTGVWELFINEPADCPLRVASGIRSSLGLSVVQIGALKQRLPCVWSSGAFVDLEPVCQRLVAAGVRAEVRRASHPRPA
;
A
#
# COMPACT_ATOMS: atom_id res chain seq x y z
N MET A 1 -0.39 12.78 -15.18
CA MET A 1 -1.22 11.59 -14.95
C MET A 1 -1.19 10.72 -16.19
N LEU A 2 -0.94 9.44 -16.04
CA LEU A 2 -0.94 8.48 -17.13
C LEU A 2 -2.38 8.24 -17.62
N THR A 3 -2.55 8.04 -18.93
CA THR A 3 -3.83 7.60 -19.53
C THR A 3 -3.89 6.09 -19.64
N GLN A 4 -5.07 5.52 -19.83
CA GLN A 4 -5.22 4.09 -20.03
C GLN A 4 -4.43 3.60 -21.25
N ASP A 5 -4.46 4.33 -22.37
CA ASP A 5 -3.69 3.98 -23.56
C ASP A 5 -2.18 4.03 -23.30
N GLY A 6 -1.71 5.02 -22.52
CA GLY A 6 -0.33 5.11 -22.11
C GLY A 6 0.09 3.93 -21.21
N ALA A 7 -0.74 3.54 -20.24
CA ALA A 7 -0.52 2.39 -19.40
C ALA A 7 -0.50 1.08 -20.21
N ARG A 8 -1.48 0.94 -21.11
CA ARG A 8 -1.57 -0.20 -22.01
C ARG A 8 -0.34 -0.33 -22.91
N LEU A 9 0.17 0.78 -23.42
CA LEU A 9 1.39 0.79 -24.23
C LEU A 9 2.61 0.34 -23.41
N GLN A 10 2.73 0.78 -22.16
CA GLN A 10 3.81 0.32 -21.28
C GLN A 10 3.76 -1.19 -21.06
N VAL A 11 2.58 -1.74 -20.74
CA VAL A 11 2.37 -3.19 -20.59
C VAL A 11 2.70 -3.93 -21.88
N PHE A 12 2.24 -3.42 -23.03
CA PHE A 12 2.54 -4.02 -24.33
C PHE A 12 4.05 -4.09 -24.60
N LEU A 13 4.77 -3.00 -24.37
CA LEU A 13 6.23 -2.96 -24.56
C LEU A 13 6.97 -3.92 -23.62
N ASP A 14 6.50 -4.08 -22.38
CA ASP A 14 7.09 -5.03 -21.44
C ASP A 14 6.80 -6.47 -21.85
N LEU A 15 5.58 -6.77 -22.29
CA LEU A 15 5.20 -8.08 -22.82
C LEU A 15 6.04 -8.47 -24.06
N GLN A 16 6.34 -7.53 -24.94
CA GLN A 16 7.21 -7.80 -26.09
C GLN A 16 8.61 -8.19 -25.65
N ARG A 17 9.18 -7.51 -24.65
CA ARG A 17 10.51 -7.85 -24.08
C ARG A 17 10.48 -9.21 -23.37
N TYR A 18 9.40 -9.52 -22.68
CA TYR A 18 9.22 -10.78 -21.97
C TYR A 18 9.00 -11.95 -22.94
N GLY A 19 8.18 -11.78 -23.99
CA GLY A 19 7.92 -12.77 -25.02
C GLY A 19 9.18 -13.18 -25.78
N GLN A 20 10.05 -12.22 -26.11
CA GLN A 20 11.35 -12.51 -26.76
C GLN A 20 12.25 -13.46 -25.96
N ARG A 21 12.08 -13.51 -24.63
CA ARG A 21 12.85 -14.41 -23.74
C ARG A 21 12.24 -15.79 -23.57
N ARG A 22 10.95 -15.97 -23.84
CA ARG A 22 10.20 -17.22 -23.61
C ARG A 22 10.01 -18.07 -24.86
N GLY A 23 10.16 -17.51 -26.06
CA GLY A 23 9.97 -18.24 -27.33
C GLY A 23 9.18 -17.41 -28.34
N PRO A 24 8.81 -18.01 -29.47
CA PRO A 24 8.19 -17.30 -30.60
C PRO A 24 6.72 -16.90 -30.37
N GLU A 25 6.17 -17.18 -29.20
CA GLU A 25 4.77 -16.93 -28.88
C GLU A 25 4.49 -15.45 -28.69
N GLU A 26 3.54 -14.93 -29.43
CA GLU A 26 3.11 -13.54 -29.28
C GLU A 26 2.15 -13.42 -28.09
N LEU A 27 2.52 -12.56 -27.11
CA LEU A 27 1.67 -12.22 -25.98
C LEU A 27 0.78 -11.02 -26.33
N VAL A 28 -0.49 -11.12 -26.00
CA VAL A 28 -1.50 -10.09 -26.29
C VAL A 28 -2.27 -9.70 -25.03
N ILE A 29 -2.60 -8.41 -24.91
CA ILE A 29 -3.43 -7.90 -23.84
C ILE A 29 -4.89 -8.27 -24.14
N LEU A 30 -5.62 -8.67 -23.11
CA LEU A 30 -7.05 -8.94 -23.13
C LEU A 30 -7.79 -7.66 -22.74
N ASP A 31 -7.99 -6.76 -23.69
CA ASP A 31 -8.54 -5.42 -23.44
C ASP A 31 -9.93 -5.47 -22.81
N GLU A 32 -10.75 -6.43 -23.19
CA GLU A 32 -12.10 -6.68 -22.67
C GLU A 32 -12.13 -7.12 -21.20
N HIS A 33 -10.99 -7.56 -20.66
CA HIS A 33 -10.85 -7.96 -19.26
C HIS A 33 -10.15 -6.91 -18.40
N THR A 34 -9.78 -5.75 -18.99
CA THR A 34 -9.11 -4.67 -18.24
C THR A 34 -10.01 -4.17 -17.12
N ILE A 35 -9.48 -4.14 -15.89
CA ILE A 35 -10.16 -3.58 -14.73
C ILE A 35 -9.64 -2.17 -14.50
N GLU A 36 -10.52 -1.17 -14.52
CA GLU A 36 -10.18 0.19 -14.12
C GLU A 36 -10.48 0.43 -12.63
N ARG A 37 -9.57 1.14 -11.96
CA ARG A 37 -9.68 1.58 -10.57
C ARG A 37 -9.32 3.07 -10.46
N PRO A 38 -9.70 3.76 -9.38
CA PRO A 38 -9.31 5.16 -9.17
C PRO A 38 -7.79 5.38 -9.23
N TRP A 39 -7.01 4.41 -8.77
CA TRP A 39 -5.55 4.46 -8.75
C TRP A 39 -4.89 4.06 -10.08
N GLY A 40 -5.58 3.37 -11.00
CA GLY A 40 -4.98 2.89 -12.25
C GLY A 40 -5.73 1.74 -12.90
N TRP A 41 -5.01 0.78 -13.46
CA TRP A 41 -5.59 -0.31 -14.25
C TRP A 41 -4.93 -1.64 -13.95
N VAL A 42 -5.71 -2.71 -14.13
CA VAL A 42 -5.23 -4.10 -14.11
C VAL A 42 -5.40 -4.68 -15.52
N PHE A 43 -4.29 -5.04 -16.15
CA PHE A 43 -4.27 -5.62 -17.49
C PHE A 43 -3.98 -7.11 -17.44
N PHE A 44 -4.84 -7.88 -18.08
CA PHE A 44 -4.67 -9.32 -18.30
C PHE A 44 -4.04 -9.55 -19.66
N TYR A 45 -3.29 -10.61 -19.78
CA TYR A 45 -2.67 -11.00 -21.05
C TYR A 45 -2.65 -12.51 -21.21
N THR A 46 -2.52 -12.96 -22.47
CA THR A 46 -2.38 -14.36 -22.81
C THR A 46 -1.57 -14.52 -24.10
N ALA A 47 -1.29 -15.75 -24.49
CA ALA A 47 -0.75 -16.03 -25.80
C ALA A 47 -1.80 -15.80 -26.90
N ARG A 48 -1.40 -15.23 -28.05
CA ARG A 48 -2.31 -14.99 -29.19
C ARG A 48 -2.99 -16.28 -29.62
N GLY A 49 -2.25 -17.38 -29.81
CA GLY A 49 -2.82 -18.65 -30.21
C GLY A 49 -3.89 -19.18 -29.24
N TRP A 50 -3.70 -19.00 -27.92
CA TRP A 50 -4.73 -19.35 -26.93
C TRP A 50 -6.00 -18.50 -27.09
N ARG A 51 -5.84 -17.19 -27.26
CA ARG A 51 -6.99 -16.29 -27.49
C ARG A 51 -7.75 -16.70 -28.76
N ASP A 52 -7.02 -17.14 -29.79
CA ASP A 52 -7.60 -17.53 -31.07
C ASP A 52 -8.12 -18.98 -31.07
N GLY A 53 -8.10 -19.68 -29.89
CA GLY A 53 -8.75 -20.96 -29.65
C GLY A 53 -7.84 -22.21 -29.72
N ASP A 54 -6.53 -22.04 -29.93
CA ASP A 54 -5.59 -23.18 -29.93
C ASP A 54 -5.04 -23.43 -28.51
N TRP A 55 -5.53 -24.51 -27.89
CA TRP A 55 -5.16 -24.90 -26.53
C TRP A 55 -3.66 -25.18 -26.32
N LYS A 56 -2.91 -25.47 -27.37
CA LYS A 56 -1.46 -25.70 -27.29
C LYS A 56 -0.70 -24.48 -26.79
N TYR A 57 -1.27 -23.30 -26.95
CA TYR A 57 -0.69 -22.03 -26.54
C TYR A 57 -1.16 -21.58 -25.15
N ALA A 58 -1.78 -22.47 -24.38
CA ALA A 58 -2.13 -22.16 -23.00
C ALA A 58 -0.89 -21.80 -22.17
N ILE A 59 -0.89 -20.62 -21.59
CA ILE A 59 0.15 -20.19 -20.66
C ILE A 59 -0.38 -20.27 -19.23
N ALA A 60 0.43 -20.82 -18.32
CA ALA A 60 0.15 -20.86 -16.91
C ALA A 60 1.00 -19.82 -16.17
N GLY A 61 0.45 -19.25 -15.10
CA GLY A 61 1.17 -18.30 -14.26
C GLY A 61 1.33 -16.91 -14.90
N ASN A 62 0.45 -16.52 -15.81
CA ASN A 62 0.38 -15.21 -16.43
C ASN A 62 -0.27 -14.20 -15.47
N ALA A 63 0.51 -13.76 -14.49
CA ALA A 63 0.07 -12.79 -13.50
C ALA A 63 -0.30 -11.45 -14.16
N PRO A 64 -1.49 -10.86 -13.86
CA PRO A 64 -1.89 -9.57 -14.40
C PRO A 64 -0.95 -8.44 -14.00
N TYR A 65 -0.84 -7.42 -14.85
CA TYR A 65 -0.15 -6.18 -14.55
C TYR A 65 -1.07 -5.21 -13.83
N MET A 66 -0.64 -4.66 -12.72
CA MET A 66 -1.24 -3.50 -12.08
C MET A 66 -0.40 -2.26 -12.39
N VAL A 67 -1.02 -1.24 -12.98
CA VAL A 67 -0.35 -0.01 -13.42
C VAL A 67 -0.95 1.19 -12.71
N ASN A 68 -0.11 1.92 -11.95
CA ASN A 68 -0.53 3.11 -11.23
C ASN A 68 -0.60 4.32 -12.16
N ARG A 69 -1.73 5.05 -12.12
CA ARG A 69 -1.95 6.22 -13.00
C ARG A 69 -1.17 7.46 -12.59
N SER A 70 -0.78 7.55 -11.31
CA SER A 70 -0.10 8.75 -10.79
C SER A 70 1.36 8.83 -11.23
N ASP A 71 2.07 7.71 -11.18
CA ASP A 71 3.52 7.62 -11.41
C ASP A 71 3.92 6.65 -12.54
N GLY A 72 2.96 5.87 -13.07
CA GLY A 72 3.20 4.87 -14.11
C GLY A 72 3.93 3.63 -13.60
N SER A 73 4.07 3.44 -12.29
CA SER A 73 4.66 2.23 -11.74
C SER A 73 3.86 1.00 -12.12
N MET A 74 4.57 -0.09 -12.47
CA MET A 74 3.98 -1.37 -12.84
C MET A 74 4.41 -2.44 -11.86
N GLN A 75 3.47 -3.29 -11.44
CA GLN A 75 3.76 -4.49 -10.69
C GLN A 75 2.88 -5.65 -11.14
N PHE A 76 3.32 -6.87 -10.87
CA PHE A 76 2.53 -8.06 -11.13
C PHE A 76 1.62 -8.36 -9.94
N ALA A 77 0.36 -8.69 -10.21
CA ALA A 77 -0.46 -9.42 -9.26
C ALA A 77 0.05 -10.87 -9.15
N GLY A 78 -0.36 -11.59 -8.12
CA GLY A 78 -0.10 -13.02 -8.07
C GLY A 78 -1.12 -13.84 -8.85
N THR A 79 -0.93 -15.16 -8.90
CA THR A 79 -1.87 -16.11 -9.52
C THR A 79 -2.43 -17.14 -8.53
N GLY A 80 -2.06 -17.04 -7.26
CA GLY A 80 -2.46 -18.00 -6.21
C GLY A 80 -3.77 -17.66 -5.50
N ARG A 81 -4.34 -16.47 -5.75
CA ARG A 81 -5.57 -15.96 -5.15
C ARG A 81 -6.42 -15.26 -6.21
N PRO A 82 -7.73 -15.01 -5.95
CA PRO A 82 -8.55 -14.14 -6.80
C PRO A 82 -7.92 -12.76 -7.00
N ILE A 83 -8.10 -12.17 -8.17
CA ILE A 83 -7.50 -10.86 -8.51
C ILE A 83 -7.99 -9.74 -7.58
N GLU A 84 -9.21 -9.84 -7.10
CA GLU A 84 -9.83 -8.89 -6.17
C GLU A 84 -9.03 -8.75 -4.86
N GLU A 85 -8.47 -9.85 -4.36
CA GLU A 85 -7.66 -9.83 -3.14
C GLU A 85 -6.34 -9.09 -3.36
N TYR A 86 -5.70 -9.28 -4.52
CA TYR A 86 -4.48 -8.52 -4.87
C TYR A 86 -4.76 -7.03 -5.06
N ILE A 87 -5.92 -6.70 -5.64
CA ILE A 87 -6.37 -5.31 -5.77
C ILE A 87 -6.58 -4.69 -4.38
N GLN A 88 -7.25 -5.39 -3.47
CA GLN A 88 -7.48 -4.93 -2.10
C GLN A 88 -6.16 -4.73 -1.34
N ASP A 89 -5.23 -5.68 -1.44
CA ASP A 89 -3.90 -5.55 -0.82
C ASP A 89 -3.15 -4.31 -1.35
N TYR A 90 -3.22 -4.08 -2.66
CA TYR A 90 -2.60 -2.92 -3.30
C TYR A 90 -3.25 -1.60 -2.86
N GLU A 91 -4.58 -1.55 -2.82
CA GLU A 91 -5.33 -0.38 -2.36
C GLU A 91 -5.03 -0.06 -0.89
N ALA A 92 -4.92 -1.10 -0.04
CA ALA A 92 -4.54 -0.94 1.36
C ALA A 92 -3.10 -0.39 1.49
N GLU A 93 -2.17 -0.84 0.65
CA GLU A 93 -0.80 -0.33 0.65
C GLU A 93 -0.71 1.12 0.17
N LEU A 94 -1.43 1.47 -0.91
CA LEU A 94 -1.55 2.86 -1.36
C LEU A 94 -2.13 3.76 -0.27
N GLU A 95 -3.16 3.30 0.43
CA GLU A 95 -3.75 4.03 1.55
C GLU A 95 -2.74 4.25 2.69
N ARG A 96 -1.92 3.24 3.02
CA ARG A 96 -0.85 3.41 4.02
C ARG A 96 0.17 4.46 3.60
N GLN A 97 0.52 4.51 2.30
CA GLN A 97 1.52 5.44 1.77
C GLN A 97 1.00 6.86 1.62
N THR A 98 -0.28 7.04 1.24
CA THR A 98 -0.84 8.33 0.87
C THR A 98 -1.85 8.87 1.87
N GLY A 99 -2.41 8.03 2.73
CA GLY A 99 -3.37 8.39 3.76
C GLY A 99 -2.76 9.26 4.86
N VAL A 100 -3.58 10.08 5.50
CA VAL A 100 -3.19 10.81 6.72
C VAL A 100 -3.56 9.96 7.93
N TRP A 101 -2.55 9.63 8.71
CA TRP A 101 -2.65 8.79 9.89
C TRP A 101 -2.32 9.58 11.15
N GLU A 102 -2.78 9.10 12.31
CA GLU A 102 -2.55 9.66 13.62
C GLU A 102 -1.93 8.61 14.54
N LEU A 103 -0.86 8.98 15.21
CA LEU A 103 -0.33 8.22 16.34
C LEU A 103 -1.10 8.65 17.59
N PHE A 104 -1.95 7.76 18.09
CA PHE A 104 -2.78 7.99 19.28
C PHE A 104 -2.17 7.26 20.49
N ILE A 105 -1.96 8.00 21.59
CA ILE A 105 -1.51 7.44 22.86
C ILE A 105 -2.74 7.31 23.75
N ASN A 106 -3.16 6.06 24.01
CA ASN A 106 -4.36 5.72 24.77
C ASN A 106 -4.01 5.40 26.23
N GLU A 107 -3.28 6.30 26.87
CA GLU A 107 -2.97 6.20 28.30
C GLU A 107 -3.74 7.27 29.09
N PRO A 108 -4.14 7.00 30.34
CA PRO A 108 -4.75 8.03 31.19
C PRO A 108 -3.69 9.02 31.69
N ALA A 109 -4.12 10.22 32.08
CA ALA A 109 -3.25 11.28 32.60
C ALA A 109 -2.48 10.86 33.87
N ASP A 110 -3.04 9.99 34.67
CA ASP A 110 -2.47 9.44 35.91
C ASP A 110 -1.71 8.12 35.68
N CYS A 111 -1.33 7.82 34.43
CA CYS A 111 -0.62 6.60 34.09
C CYS A 111 0.62 6.37 34.98
N PRO A 112 0.96 5.08 35.27
CA PRO A 112 2.11 4.75 36.13
C PRO A 112 3.42 5.34 35.64
N LEU A 113 4.36 5.60 36.55
CA LEU A 113 5.68 6.16 36.22
C LEU A 113 6.44 5.35 35.17
N ARG A 114 6.31 4.01 35.18
CA ARG A 114 6.93 3.14 34.18
C ARG A 114 6.42 3.44 32.78
N VAL A 115 5.12 3.69 32.63
CA VAL A 115 4.46 4.04 31.34
C VAL A 115 4.92 5.43 30.91
N ALA A 116 4.92 6.40 31.81
CA ALA A 116 5.43 7.74 31.53
C ALA A 116 6.91 7.73 31.11
N SER A 117 7.74 6.88 31.74
CA SER A 117 9.13 6.66 31.35
C SER A 117 9.25 6.02 29.97
N GLY A 118 8.39 5.04 29.66
CA GLY A 118 8.30 4.41 28.34
C GLY A 118 7.96 5.42 27.25
N ILE A 119 6.95 6.26 27.48
CA ILE A 119 6.60 7.35 26.54
C ILE A 119 7.79 8.28 26.34
N ARG A 120 8.39 8.72 27.46
CA ARG A 120 9.51 9.66 27.43
C ARG A 120 10.69 9.13 26.60
N SER A 121 11.11 7.88 26.85
CA SER A 121 12.24 7.27 26.16
C SER A 121 11.94 7.00 24.67
N SER A 122 10.74 6.52 24.35
CA SER A 122 10.33 6.20 22.97
C SER A 122 10.21 7.45 22.09
N LEU A 123 9.81 8.60 22.67
CA LEU A 123 9.62 9.85 21.97
C LEU A 123 10.77 10.84 22.16
N GLY A 124 11.81 10.51 22.93
CA GLY A 124 12.96 11.40 23.19
C GLY A 124 12.61 12.68 23.97
N LEU A 125 11.59 12.62 24.86
CA LEU A 125 11.09 13.79 25.57
C LEU A 125 11.91 14.15 26.80
N SER A 126 11.98 15.45 27.11
CA SER A 126 12.45 15.96 28.40
C SER A 126 11.43 15.68 29.52
N VAL A 127 11.86 15.85 30.78
CA VAL A 127 10.97 15.72 31.94
C VAL A 127 9.81 16.73 31.92
N VAL A 128 10.07 17.93 31.44
CA VAL A 128 9.04 18.97 31.32
C VAL A 128 8.02 18.60 30.25
N GLN A 129 8.50 18.13 29.09
CA GLN A 129 7.62 17.74 27.98
C GLN A 129 6.73 16.55 28.31
N ILE A 130 7.24 15.53 29.03
CA ILE A 130 6.38 14.41 29.44
C ILE A 130 5.34 14.86 30.47
N GLY A 131 5.68 15.80 31.36
CA GLY A 131 4.71 16.39 32.29
C GLY A 131 3.55 17.08 31.57
N ALA A 132 3.84 17.90 30.58
CA ALA A 132 2.84 18.57 29.74
C ALA A 132 2.01 17.56 28.90
N LEU A 133 2.66 16.53 28.36
CA LEU A 133 1.96 15.48 27.58
C LEU A 133 0.97 14.71 28.45
N LYS A 134 1.35 14.34 29.68
CA LYS A 134 0.47 13.60 30.61
C LYS A 134 -0.87 14.31 30.85
N GLN A 135 -0.86 15.64 30.93
CA GLN A 135 -2.08 16.42 31.11
C GLN A 135 -3.05 16.38 29.91
N ARG A 136 -2.54 15.95 28.75
CA ARG A 136 -3.30 15.86 27.52
C ARG A 136 -3.74 14.43 27.17
N LEU A 137 -3.24 13.41 27.90
CA LEU A 137 -3.58 12.02 27.66
C LEU A 137 -5.05 11.71 28.01
N PRO A 138 -5.72 10.82 27.25
CA PRO A 138 -5.30 10.26 25.99
C PRO A 138 -5.31 11.28 24.85
N CYS A 139 -4.35 11.22 23.91
CA CYS A 139 -4.27 12.25 22.85
C CYS A 139 -3.62 11.72 21.56
N VAL A 140 -3.89 12.44 20.48
CA VAL A 140 -3.09 12.34 19.25
C VAL A 140 -1.74 13.02 19.52
N TRP A 141 -0.66 12.24 19.36
CA TRP A 141 0.70 12.74 19.52
C TRP A 141 1.18 13.44 18.25
N SER A 142 1.01 12.81 17.11
CA SER A 142 1.42 13.33 15.80
C SER A 142 0.53 12.77 14.69
N SER A 143 0.55 13.45 13.52
CA SER A 143 -0.13 13.03 12.32
C SER A 143 0.86 13.02 11.17
N GLY A 144 0.72 12.08 10.23
CA GLY A 144 1.62 11.93 9.09
C GLY A 144 1.34 10.68 8.28
N ALA A 145 2.33 10.25 7.49
CA ALA A 145 2.24 9.00 6.77
C ALA A 145 2.33 7.79 7.72
N PHE A 146 1.64 6.71 7.41
CA PHE A 146 1.64 5.49 8.22
C PHE A 146 3.07 4.96 8.46
N VAL A 147 3.88 4.95 7.41
CA VAL A 147 5.27 4.45 7.44
C VAL A 147 6.17 5.20 8.42
N ASP A 148 5.88 6.47 8.70
CA ASP A 148 6.65 7.29 9.65
C ASP A 148 6.16 7.07 11.09
N LEU A 149 4.88 6.83 11.28
CA LEU A 149 4.24 6.70 12.59
C LEU A 149 4.36 5.29 13.17
N GLU A 150 4.29 4.25 12.34
CA GLU A 150 4.29 2.87 12.78
C GLU A 150 5.53 2.49 13.58
N PRO A 151 6.79 2.82 13.16
CA PRO A 151 7.97 2.49 13.96
C PRO A 151 7.98 3.18 15.33
N VAL A 152 7.38 4.38 15.41
CA VAL A 152 7.25 5.10 16.70
C VAL A 152 6.23 4.40 17.59
N CYS A 153 5.09 4.00 17.03
CA CYS A 153 4.06 3.24 17.73
C CYS A 153 4.61 1.93 18.28
N GLN A 154 5.35 1.17 17.46
CA GLN A 154 5.97 -0.10 17.88
C GLN A 154 6.93 0.09 19.07
N ARG A 155 7.75 1.15 19.07
CA ARG A 155 8.62 1.46 20.23
C ARG A 155 7.82 1.78 21.49
N LEU A 156 6.72 2.51 21.37
CA LEU A 156 5.83 2.81 22.49
C LEU A 156 5.20 1.52 23.04
N VAL A 157 4.67 0.67 22.19
CA VAL A 157 4.06 -0.61 22.57
C VAL A 157 5.09 -1.53 23.23
N ALA A 158 6.30 -1.63 22.68
CA ALA A 158 7.40 -2.41 23.27
C ALA A 158 7.82 -1.88 24.66
N ALA A 159 7.64 -0.57 24.92
CA ALA A 159 7.86 0.04 26.23
C ALA A 159 6.65 -0.10 27.19
N GLY A 160 5.62 -0.89 26.80
CA GLY A 160 4.43 -1.15 27.60
C GLY A 160 3.42 0.01 27.63
N VAL A 161 3.44 0.86 26.61
CA VAL A 161 2.51 1.97 26.41
C VAL A 161 1.37 1.54 25.47
N ARG A 162 0.14 1.84 25.81
CA ARG A 162 -1.00 1.64 24.91
C ARG A 162 -1.00 2.74 23.86
N ALA A 163 -0.60 2.41 22.65
CA ALA A 163 -0.57 3.31 21.51
C ALA A 163 -1.02 2.58 20.25
N GLU A 164 -1.58 3.32 19.30
CA GLU A 164 -2.02 2.82 18.01
C GLU A 164 -1.81 3.86 16.93
N VAL A 165 -1.58 3.39 15.70
CA VAL A 165 -1.68 4.23 14.51
C VAL A 165 -3.07 4.01 13.92
N ARG A 166 -3.85 5.08 13.81
CA ARG A 166 -5.21 5.04 13.29
C ARG A 166 -5.39 6.07 12.17
N ARG A 167 -6.39 5.87 11.33
CA ARG A 167 -6.74 6.84 10.30
C ARG A 167 -7.21 8.14 10.93
N ALA A 168 -6.73 9.28 10.42
CA ALA A 168 -7.18 10.58 10.86
C ALA A 168 -8.67 10.77 10.58
N SER A 169 -9.46 11.12 11.60
CA SER A 169 -10.91 11.25 11.50
C SER A 169 -11.35 12.46 10.67
N HIS A 170 -10.46 13.46 10.51
CA HIS A 170 -10.68 14.65 9.69
C HIS A 170 -9.34 15.07 9.07
N PRO A 171 -9.22 15.17 7.72
CA PRO A 171 -8.07 15.83 7.13
C PRO A 171 -8.07 17.28 7.61
N ARG A 172 -6.97 17.75 8.23
CA ARG A 172 -6.81 19.18 8.52
C ARG A 172 -6.88 19.93 7.20
N PRO A 173 -7.70 21.00 7.10
CA PRO A 173 -7.59 21.89 5.96
C PRO A 173 -6.18 22.47 5.92
N ALA A 174 -5.61 22.49 4.70
CA ALA A 174 -4.29 23.06 4.40
C ALA A 174 -4.23 24.57 4.70
#